data_b128bf81c2ac309b3885c5d38b36bed8
#
_entry.id   b128bf81c2ac309b3885c5d38b36bed8
#
_cell.length_a   1.000
_cell.length_b   1.000
_cell.length_c   1.000
_cell.angle_alpha   90.00
_cell.angle_beta   90.00
_cell.angle_gamma   90.00
#
_symmetry.space_group_name_H-M   'P 1'
#
loop_
_entity.id
_entity.type
_entity.pdbx_description
1 polymer ?
#
loop_
_entity_poly.entity_id
_entity_poly.type
_entity_poly.pdbx_seq_one_letter_code
_entity_poly.pdbx_strand_id
1 'polypeptide(L)'
;MLIWIFGPVQKNVVHIHAHDRAAGFLELKHARVRWFLSINEELLPEYVQKKGGRTYRSLKIEGEEFEFSEGFTDLHTASYQEVLKNNGFGLEEARAAVEVVFDIRNATPQGLSGEYHELAAQPIAKHPFK
;
A
#
# COMPACT_ATOMS: atom_id res chain seq x y z
N MET A 1 0.07 8.20 3.79
CA MET A 1 1.49 8.41 3.45
C MET A 1 1.67 8.95 2.02
N LEU A 2 1.43 8.17 0.94
CA LEU A 2 1.70 8.59 -0.44
C LEU A 2 1.06 9.95 -0.82
N ILE A 3 -0.22 10.14 -0.52
CA ILE A 3 -0.94 11.38 -0.82
C ILE A 3 -0.35 12.57 -0.09
N TRP A 4 0.08 12.37 1.15
CA TRP A 4 0.69 13.41 1.96
C TRP A 4 2.05 13.84 1.43
N ILE A 5 2.84 12.89 0.89
CA ILE A 5 4.18 13.17 0.33
C ILE A 5 4.10 13.70 -1.11
N PHE A 6 3.27 13.06 -1.95
CA PHE A 6 3.27 13.28 -3.40
C PHE A 6 2.04 14.04 -3.92
N GLY A 7 1.20 14.52 -3.02
CA GLY A 7 0.01 15.30 -3.35
C GLY A 7 -1.22 14.46 -3.73
N PRO A 8 -2.31 15.12 -4.13
CA PRO A 8 -3.59 14.47 -4.38
C PRO A 8 -3.54 13.49 -5.55
N VAL A 9 -4.44 12.52 -5.53
CA VAL A 9 -4.64 11.55 -6.61
C VAL A 9 -5.31 12.22 -7.79
N GLN A 10 -4.73 12.05 -8.97
CA GLN A 10 -5.25 12.51 -10.26
C GLN A 10 -5.88 11.37 -11.06
N LYS A 11 -5.37 10.15 -10.88
CA LYS A 11 -5.89 8.94 -11.52
C LYS A 11 -5.71 7.74 -10.61
N ASN A 12 -6.73 6.90 -10.55
CA ASN A 12 -6.71 5.62 -9.82
C ASN A 12 -7.14 4.50 -10.78
N VAL A 13 -6.32 3.47 -10.90
CA VAL A 13 -6.62 2.26 -11.66
C VAL A 13 -6.37 1.05 -10.77
N VAL A 14 -7.38 0.21 -10.63
CA VAL A 14 -7.23 -1.09 -9.97
C VAL A 14 -7.05 -2.15 -11.04
N HIS A 15 -5.93 -2.86 -11.03
CA HIS A 15 -5.62 -3.91 -11.99
C HIS A 15 -6.14 -5.28 -11.55
N ILE A 16 -5.97 -5.61 -10.28
CA ILE A 16 -6.40 -6.87 -9.71
C ILE A 16 -6.97 -6.65 -8.31
N HIS A 17 -8.03 -7.38 -8.00
CA HIS A 17 -8.62 -7.48 -6.68
C HIS A 17 -9.03 -8.93 -6.46
N ALA A 18 -8.17 -9.72 -5.82
CA ALA A 18 -8.35 -11.13 -5.55
C ALA A 18 -8.38 -11.38 -4.03
N HIS A 19 -8.64 -12.63 -3.64
CA HIS A 19 -8.73 -12.99 -2.22
C HIS A 19 -7.39 -12.89 -1.48
N ASP A 20 -6.26 -12.97 -2.19
CA ASP A 20 -4.92 -12.95 -1.62
C ASP A 20 -4.17 -11.64 -1.87
N ARG A 21 -4.65 -10.80 -2.80
CA ARG A 21 -3.94 -9.59 -3.24
C ARG A 21 -4.84 -8.54 -3.88
N ALA A 22 -4.32 -7.34 -3.89
CA ALA A 22 -4.82 -6.23 -4.71
C ALA A 22 -3.63 -5.46 -5.30
N ALA A 23 -3.80 -4.97 -6.52
CA ALA A 23 -2.77 -4.18 -7.19
C ALA A 23 -3.38 -3.12 -8.09
N GLY A 24 -2.65 -2.04 -8.28
CA GLY A 24 -3.11 -0.96 -9.13
C GLY A 24 -2.06 0.09 -9.40
N PHE A 25 -2.52 1.18 -9.96
CA PHE A 25 -1.74 2.34 -10.31
C PHE A 25 -2.42 3.61 -9.81
N LEU A 26 -1.64 4.48 -9.19
CA LEU A 26 -2.04 5.82 -8.79
C LEU A 26 -1.17 6.85 -9.52
N GLU A 27 -1.79 7.79 -10.18
CA GLU A 27 -1.15 9.02 -10.62
C GLU A 27 -1.42 10.08 -9.56
N LEU A 28 -0.38 10.55 -8.91
CA LEU A 28 -0.40 11.61 -7.91
C LEU A 28 0.16 12.89 -8.55
N LYS A 29 -0.07 14.03 -7.92
CA LYS A 29 0.41 15.32 -8.45
C LYS A 29 1.92 15.31 -8.76
N HIS A 30 2.72 14.63 -7.94
CA HIS A 30 4.18 14.63 -8.03
C HIS A 30 4.80 13.24 -8.16
N ALA A 31 4.00 12.18 -8.36
CA ALA A 31 4.51 10.82 -8.52
C ALA A 31 3.56 9.92 -9.30
N ARG A 32 4.12 8.89 -9.93
CA ARG A 32 3.40 7.76 -10.53
C ARG A 32 3.74 6.52 -9.73
N VAL A 33 2.72 5.85 -9.18
CA VAL A 33 2.89 4.78 -8.20
C VAL A 33 2.20 3.51 -8.69
N ARG A 34 2.97 2.47 -8.94
CA ARG A 34 2.47 1.09 -9.08
C ARG A 34 2.45 0.47 -7.69
N TRP A 35 1.29 0.10 -7.21
CA TRP A 35 1.14 -0.44 -5.86
C TRP A 35 0.70 -1.90 -5.88
N PHE A 36 1.13 -2.63 -4.87
CA PHE A 36 0.79 -4.03 -4.65
C PHE A 36 0.63 -4.30 -3.17
N LEU A 37 -0.46 -4.99 -2.80
CA LEU A 37 -0.75 -5.44 -1.45
C LEU A 37 -1.08 -6.93 -1.52
N SER A 38 -0.53 -7.74 -0.60
CA SER A 38 -0.83 -9.16 -0.52
C SER A 38 -0.82 -9.66 0.92
N ILE A 39 -1.63 -10.67 1.18
CA ILE A 39 -1.61 -11.48 2.40
C ILE A 39 -1.00 -12.86 2.16
N ASN A 40 -0.49 -13.13 0.96
CA ASN A 40 0.16 -14.39 0.61
C ASN A 40 1.63 -14.37 1.05
N GLU A 41 1.99 -15.24 2.01
CA GLU A 41 3.35 -15.34 2.54
C GLU A 41 4.38 -15.84 1.51
N GLU A 42 3.95 -16.58 0.48
CA GLU A 42 4.83 -17.04 -0.60
C GLU A 42 5.42 -15.89 -1.43
N LEU A 43 4.80 -14.71 -1.38
CA LEU A 43 5.27 -13.51 -2.07
C LEU A 43 6.22 -12.65 -1.24
N LEU A 44 6.49 -13.05 0.00
CA LEU A 44 7.52 -12.39 0.80
C LEU A 44 8.91 -12.63 0.19
N PRO A 45 9.83 -11.66 0.26
CA PRO A 45 11.21 -11.87 -0.11
C PRO A 45 11.83 -13.07 0.64
N GLU A 46 12.63 -13.87 -0.05
CA GLU A 46 13.18 -15.11 0.50
C GLU A 46 13.97 -14.89 1.81
N TYR A 47 14.69 -13.78 1.92
CA TYR A 47 15.43 -13.45 3.13
C TYR A 47 14.52 -13.14 4.33
N VAL A 48 13.31 -12.62 4.08
CA VAL A 48 12.30 -12.36 5.12
C VAL A 48 11.72 -13.68 5.61
N GLN A 49 11.37 -14.57 4.67
CA GLN A 49 10.86 -15.92 5.00
C GLN A 49 11.88 -16.71 5.81
N LYS A 50 13.16 -16.72 5.41
CA LYS A 50 14.26 -17.42 6.12
C LYS A 50 14.47 -16.93 7.55
N LYS A 51 14.17 -15.67 7.83
CA LYS A 51 14.22 -15.07 9.18
C LYS A 51 12.93 -15.30 9.98
N GLY A 52 11.93 -15.99 9.43
CA GLY A 52 10.62 -16.16 10.05
C GLY A 52 9.78 -14.88 10.08
N GLY A 53 10.11 -13.90 9.27
CA GLY A 53 9.35 -12.65 9.14
C GLY A 53 8.00 -12.89 8.46
N ARG A 54 6.99 -12.14 8.89
CA ARG A 54 5.61 -12.26 8.36
C ARG A 54 5.12 -11.00 7.65
N THR A 55 5.92 -9.97 7.63
CA THR A 55 5.57 -8.69 7.01
C THR A 55 6.74 -8.14 6.21
N TYR A 56 6.41 -7.54 5.08
CA TYR A 56 7.37 -6.80 4.26
C TYR A 56 6.69 -5.56 3.71
N ARG A 57 7.32 -4.42 3.90
CA ARG A 57 6.84 -3.14 3.38
C ARG A 57 8.00 -2.39 2.80
N SER A 58 7.91 -2.04 1.54
CA SER A 58 8.94 -1.22 0.88
C SER A 58 8.34 -0.23 -0.10
N LEU A 59 9.13 0.78 -0.41
CA LEU A 59 8.93 1.70 -1.52
C LEU A 59 10.17 1.65 -2.41
N LYS A 60 9.97 1.54 -3.71
CA LYS A 60 11.06 1.67 -4.68
C LYS A 60 10.92 3.00 -5.41
N ILE A 61 11.89 3.90 -5.23
CA ILE A 61 11.91 5.25 -5.81
C ILE A 61 13.16 5.36 -6.69
N GLU A 62 12.98 5.61 -7.98
CA GLU A 62 14.08 5.75 -8.95
C GLU A 62 15.10 4.58 -8.94
N GLY A 63 14.62 3.38 -8.60
CA GLY A 63 15.45 2.17 -8.54
C GLY A 63 16.01 1.85 -7.17
N GLU A 64 16.00 2.77 -6.22
CA GLU A 64 16.39 2.54 -4.83
C GLU A 64 15.22 2.03 -4.00
N GLU A 65 15.46 0.99 -3.21
CA GLU A 65 14.46 0.38 -2.35
C GLU A 65 14.62 0.83 -0.90
N PHE A 66 13.53 1.33 -0.34
CA PHE A 66 13.41 1.75 1.06
C PHE A 66 12.49 0.78 1.79
N GLU A 67 13.06 -0.15 2.56
CA GLU A 67 12.31 -1.04 3.42
C GLU A 67 11.94 -0.33 4.72
N PHE A 68 10.66 -0.48 5.13
CA PHE A 68 10.13 0.07 6.38
C PHE A 68 9.20 -0.91 7.09
N SER A 69 9.50 -2.20 7.00
CA SER A 69 8.73 -3.28 7.66
C SER A 69 8.74 -3.16 9.18
N GLU A 70 9.81 -2.62 9.73
CA GLU A 70 9.98 -2.29 11.15
C GLU A 70 9.78 -0.79 11.38
N GLY A 71 9.74 -0.35 12.64
CA GLY A 71 9.70 1.09 12.96
C GLY A 71 8.30 1.63 13.29
N PHE A 72 7.32 0.77 13.45
CA PHE A 72 5.97 1.15 13.93
C PHE A 72 5.82 1.03 15.45
N THR A 73 6.92 0.92 16.18
CA THR A 73 6.93 0.94 17.64
C THR A 73 6.59 2.35 18.13
N ASP A 74 5.80 2.41 19.20
CA ASP A 74 5.41 3.65 19.90
C ASP A 74 4.60 4.67 19.07
N LEU A 75 4.10 4.32 17.88
CA LEU A 75 3.27 5.22 17.08
C LEU A 75 2.02 5.69 17.82
N HIS A 76 1.39 4.81 18.61
CA HIS A 76 0.22 5.19 19.40
C HIS A 76 0.59 6.22 20.47
N THR A 77 1.69 6.00 21.18
CA THR A 77 2.20 6.93 22.20
C THR A 77 2.51 8.29 21.57
N ALA A 78 3.24 8.31 20.45
CA ALA A 78 3.57 9.54 19.72
C ALA A 78 2.30 10.25 19.24
N SER A 79 1.33 9.52 18.71
CA SER A 79 0.06 10.08 18.22
C SER A 79 -0.72 10.73 19.39
N TYR A 80 -0.86 10.06 20.54
CA TYR A 80 -1.53 10.63 21.69
C TYR A 80 -0.80 11.85 22.26
N GLN A 81 0.52 11.85 22.27
CA GLN A 81 1.29 13.01 22.69
C GLN A 81 1.02 14.23 21.81
N GLU A 82 0.93 14.05 20.48
CA GLU A 82 0.61 15.13 19.56
C GLU A 82 -0.85 15.61 19.74
N VAL A 83 -1.80 14.69 19.92
CA VAL A 83 -3.20 15.05 20.22
C VAL A 83 -3.30 15.91 21.49
N LEU A 84 -2.57 15.55 22.55
CA LEU A 84 -2.56 16.32 23.81
C LEU A 84 -1.92 17.71 23.67
N LYS A 85 -1.05 17.90 22.70
CA LYS A 85 -0.47 19.21 22.35
C LYS A 85 -1.33 20.03 21.35
N ASN A 86 -2.51 19.55 20.98
CA ASN A 86 -3.38 20.08 19.92
C ASN A 86 -2.75 20.03 18.51
N ASN A 87 -1.79 19.14 18.26
CA ASN A 87 -1.16 18.90 16.96
C ASN A 87 -1.70 17.64 16.27
N GLY A 88 -2.81 17.07 16.75
CA GLY A 88 -3.42 15.88 16.16
C GLY A 88 -4.00 16.18 14.77
N PHE A 89 -3.97 15.17 13.90
CA PHE A 89 -4.61 15.26 12.59
C PHE A 89 -6.12 15.10 12.69
N GLY A 90 -6.87 15.95 12.02
CA GLY A 90 -8.32 15.93 11.97
C GLY A 90 -8.88 15.15 10.78
N LEU A 91 -10.19 15.25 10.61
CA LEU A 91 -10.91 14.56 9.53
C LEU A 91 -10.49 15.05 8.14
N GLU A 92 -10.21 16.34 8.01
CA GLU A 92 -9.86 16.94 6.72
C GLU A 92 -8.51 16.43 6.21
N GLU A 93 -7.52 16.29 7.09
CA GLU A 93 -6.21 15.73 6.74
C GLU A 93 -6.28 14.23 6.38
N ALA A 94 -7.21 13.49 6.96
CA ALA A 94 -7.41 12.07 6.69
C ALA A 94 -8.29 11.81 5.45
N ARG A 95 -9.19 12.74 5.11
CA ARG A 95 -10.23 12.59 4.08
C ARG A 95 -9.70 12.01 2.78
N ALA A 96 -8.71 12.63 2.16
CA ALA A 96 -8.17 12.21 0.87
C ALA A 96 -7.59 10.78 0.90
N ALA A 97 -7.00 10.36 2.01
CA ALA A 97 -6.50 9.00 2.16
C ALA A 97 -7.65 7.98 2.29
N VAL A 98 -8.72 8.32 3.00
CA VAL A 98 -9.91 7.47 3.17
C VAL A 98 -10.66 7.34 1.85
N GLU A 99 -10.85 8.43 1.12
CA GLU A 99 -11.51 8.45 -0.20
C GLU A 99 -10.80 7.54 -1.20
N VAL A 100 -9.48 7.61 -1.28
CA VAL A 100 -8.69 6.73 -2.17
C VAL A 100 -8.86 5.25 -1.81
N VAL A 101 -8.87 4.92 -0.53
CA VAL A 101 -9.12 3.52 -0.10
C VAL A 101 -10.53 3.08 -0.47
N PHE A 102 -11.52 3.95 -0.29
CA PHE A 102 -12.89 3.69 -0.68
C PHE A 102 -13.00 3.46 -2.20
N ASP A 103 -12.38 4.32 -3.01
CA ASP A 103 -12.38 4.21 -4.46
C ASP A 103 -11.71 2.92 -4.94
N ILE A 104 -10.55 2.56 -4.37
CA ILE A 104 -9.86 1.31 -4.67
C ILE A 104 -10.74 0.10 -4.36
N ARG A 105 -11.42 0.10 -3.22
CA ARG A 105 -12.29 -1.02 -2.80
C ARG A 105 -13.52 -1.20 -3.67
N ASN A 106 -14.05 -0.12 -4.24
CA ASN A 106 -15.26 -0.14 -5.06
C ASN A 106 -14.97 -0.12 -6.57
N ALA A 107 -13.71 -0.01 -6.98
CA ALA A 107 -13.32 -0.01 -8.37
C ALA A 107 -13.50 -1.38 -9.02
N THR A 108 -13.94 -1.39 -10.28
CA THR A 108 -13.91 -2.60 -11.11
C THR A 108 -12.48 -2.82 -11.62
N PRO A 109 -11.87 -4.00 -11.36
CA PRO A 109 -10.54 -4.31 -11.86
C PRO A 109 -10.48 -4.28 -13.39
N GLN A 110 -9.46 -3.64 -13.94
CA GLN A 110 -9.28 -3.47 -15.39
C GLN A 110 -8.38 -4.54 -16.02
N GLY A 111 -7.85 -5.47 -15.22
CA GLY A 111 -6.87 -6.46 -15.67
C GLY A 111 -5.45 -5.90 -15.76
N LEU A 112 -4.50 -6.77 -16.10
CA LEU A 112 -3.08 -6.45 -16.16
C LEU A 112 -2.74 -5.78 -17.50
N SER A 113 -2.94 -4.49 -17.57
CA SER A 113 -2.60 -3.67 -18.74
C SER A 113 -1.98 -2.34 -18.32
N GLY A 114 -1.07 -1.80 -19.13
CA GLY A 114 -0.41 -0.53 -18.84
C GLY A 114 0.53 -0.58 -17.63
N GLU A 115 0.36 0.31 -16.69
CA GLU A 115 1.26 0.55 -15.54
C GLU A 115 0.91 -0.34 -14.32
N TYR A 116 0.97 -1.65 -14.46
CA TYR A 116 0.75 -2.54 -13.32
C TYR A 116 2.06 -2.91 -12.59
N HIS A 117 1.93 -3.31 -11.32
CA HIS A 117 3.04 -3.80 -10.52
C HIS A 117 3.40 -5.24 -10.92
N GLU A 118 4.69 -5.55 -11.09
CA GLU A 118 5.17 -6.86 -11.58
C GLU A 118 4.66 -8.06 -10.78
N LEU A 119 4.56 -7.95 -9.44
CA LEU A 119 4.03 -8.99 -8.59
C LEU A 119 2.54 -9.29 -8.82
N ALA A 120 1.81 -8.38 -9.47
CA ALA A 120 0.42 -8.63 -9.82
C ALA A 120 0.24 -9.75 -10.86
N ALA A 121 1.27 -10.01 -11.67
CA ALA A 121 1.27 -11.08 -12.68
C ALA A 121 1.58 -12.47 -12.11
N GLN A 122 1.98 -12.57 -10.85
CA GLN A 122 2.25 -13.87 -10.21
C GLN A 122 0.95 -14.70 -10.05
N PRO A 123 1.03 -16.03 -10.07
CA PRO A 123 -0.14 -16.88 -9.85
C PRO A 123 -0.86 -16.55 -8.54
N ILE A 124 -2.19 -16.62 -8.56
CA ILE A 124 -3.02 -16.43 -7.38
C ILE A 124 -2.88 -17.67 -6.50
N ALA A 125 -2.61 -17.48 -5.21
CA ALA A 125 -2.53 -18.56 -4.24
C ALA A 125 -3.88 -19.27 -4.07
N LYS A 126 -3.82 -20.52 -3.60
CA LYS A 126 -5.04 -21.22 -3.14
C LYS A 126 -5.65 -20.44 -1.97
N HIS A 127 -6.97 -20.35 -1.94
CA HIS A 127 -7.65 -19.67 -0.83
C HIS A 127 -7.34 -20.38 0.49
N PRO A 128 -6.85 -19.68 1.53
CA PRO A 128 -6.37 -20.31 2.76
C PRO A 128 -7.48 -21.01 3.58
N PHE A 129 -8.75 -20.71 3.28
CA PHE A 129 -9.92 -21.24 3.98
C PHE A 129 -10.83 -22.09 3.11
N LYS A 130 -10.30 -22.62 2.00
CA LYS A 130 -11.04 -23.51 1.08
C LYS A 130 -10.30 -24.80 0.86
#